data_48af72c670cc4cce10980f23bcc94203
#
_entry.id   48af72c670cc4cce10980f23bcc94203
#
_cell.length_a   1.000
_cell.length_b   1.000
_cell.length_c   1.000
_cell.angle_alpha   90.00
_cell.angle_beta   90.00
_cell.angle_gamma   90.00
#
_symmetry.space_group_name_H-M   'P 1'
#
loop_
_entity.id
_entity.type
_entity.pdbx_description
1 polymer ?
#
loop_
_entity_poly.entity_id
_entity_poly.type
_entity_poly.pdbx_seq_one_letter_code
_entity_poly.pdbx_strand_id
1 'polypeptide(L)'
;TELRTKARESGVYLKVVKNTLSKRAFSDTSFECLTENLKGPIIIALSKDDLASPARLFKNFSKDYEQLKTISLVIDGNTFPASDLDRIAKLPTQQEAYSIIACLLQAPIEKAVRTLKEIPTKFTRMTVAVKDNKEKVS
;
A
#
# COMPACT_ATOMS: atom_id res chain seq x y z
N THR A 1 -9.75 17.21 14.89
CA THR A 1 -10.50 17.75 13.72
C THR A 1 -9.77 17.41 12.43
N GLU A 2 -8.46 17.65 12.35
CA GLU A 2 -7.62 17.38 11.16
C GLU A 2 -7.68 15.93 10.66
N LEU A 3 -7.59 14.96 11.56
CA LEU A 3 -7.70 13.54 11.22
C LEU A 3 -9.02 13.21 10.52
N ARG A 4 -10.13 13.81 10.96
CA ARG A 4 -11.43 13.60 10.31
C ARG A 4 -11.52 14.24 8.94
N THR A 5 -10.89 15.40 8.74
CA THR A 5 -10.85 16.08 7.44
C THR A 5 -10.07 15.22 6.43
N LYS A 6 -8.85 14.82 6.78
CA LYS A 6 -8.02 13.96 5.92
C LYS A 6 -8.64 12.57 5.68
N ALA A 7 -9.35 12.01 6.68
CA ALA A 7 -10.06 10.75 6.52
C ALA A 7 -11.17 10.86 5.47
N ARG A 8 -11.92 11.97 5.46
CA ARG A 8 -12.97 12.21 4.44
C ARG A 8 -12.39 12.37 3.04
N GLU A 9 -11.27 13.11 2.91
CA GLU A 9 -10.56 13.27 1.64
C GLU A 9 -10.06 11.94 1.07
N SER A 10 -9.68 11.02 1.96
CA SER A 10 -9.19 9.68 1.58
C SER A 10 -10.29 8.62 1.49
N GLY A 11 -11.57 8.99 1.56
CA GLY A 11 -12.68 8.06 1.50
C GLY A 11 -12.79 7.10 2.71
N VAL A 12 -12.13 7.43 3.83
CA VAL A 12 -12.13 6.62 5.05
C VAL A 12 -13.20 7.12 6.02
N TYR A 13 -14.11 6.23 6.38
CA TYR A 13 -15.13 6.51 7.37
C TYR A 13 -14.57 6.32 8.79
N LEU A 14 -14.45 7.40 9.54
CA LEU A 14 -13.85 7.42 10.87
C LEU A 14 -14.91 7.76 11.91
N LYS A 15 -15.08 6.87 12.89
CA LYS A 15 -16.07 7.05 13.96
C LYS A 15 -15.50 6.65 15.32
N VAL A 16 -15.76 7.48 16.32
CA VAL A 16 -15.56 7.13 17.74
C VAL A 16 -16.79 6.38 18.21
N VAL A 17 -16.60 5.20 18.77
CA VAL A 17 -17.69 4.32 19.20
C VAL A 17 -17.53 3.92 20.66
N LYS A 18 -18.68 3.60 21.31
CA LYS A 18 -18.68 3.03 22.65
C LYS A 18 -18.35 1.53 22.56
N ASN A 19 -17.42 1.04 23.38
CA ASN A 19 -16.97 -0.35 23.37
C ASN A 19 -18.11 -1.35 23.54
N THR A 20 -19.08 -1.06 24.38
CA THR A 20 -20.25 -1.93 24.63
C THR A 20 -21.10 -2.10 23.38
N LEU A 21 -21.31 -1.03 22.60
CA LEU A 21 -22.07 -1.09 21.35
C LEU A 21 -21.28 -1.81 20.27
N SER A 22 -19.97 -1.57 20.19
CA SER A 22 -19.10 -2.26 19.25
C SER A 22 -19.05 -3.76 19.49
N LYS A 23 -18.94 -4.18 20.76
CA LYS A 23 -18.99 -5.60 21.13
C LYS A 23 -20.28 -6.28 20.66
N ARG A 24 -21.43 -5.64 20.87
CA ARG A 24 -22.71 -6.18 20.40
C ARG A 24 -22.84 -6.21 18.88
N ALA A 25 -22.26 -5.22 18.19
CA ALA A 25 -22.29 -5.17 16.73
C ALA A 25 -21.35 -6.18 16.07
N PHE A 26 -20.26 -6.56 16.73
CA PHE A 26 -19.30 -7.54 16.22
C PHE A 26 -19.65 -8.98 16.61
N SER A 27 -20.47 -9.19 17.66
CA SER A 27 -21.08 -10.49 17.92
C SER A 27 -21.87 -10.91 16.69
N ASP A 28 -21.73 -12.15 16.26
CA ASP A 28 -22.35 -12.74 15.08
C ASP A 28 -21.80 -12.23 13.71
N THR A 29 -20.62 -11.59 13.70
CA THR A 29 -19.96 -11.18 12.45
C THR A 29 -18.54 -11.74 12.36
N SER A 30 -17.96 -11.72 11.15
CA SER A 30 -16.56 -12.13 10.92
C SER A 30 -15.52 -11.29 11.69
N PHE A 31 -15.96 -10.24 12.40
CA PHE A 31 -15.12 -9.31 13.16
C PHE A 31 -15.12 -9.59 14.68
N GLU A 32 -15.61 -10.74 15.11
CA GLU A 32 -15.67 -11.12 16.52
C GLU A 32 -14.30 -11.12 17.21
N CYS A 33 -13.24 -11.41 16.46
CA CYS A 33 -11.84 -11.35 16.92
C CYS A 33 -11.41 -9.96 17.46
N LEU A 34 -12.11 -8.89 17.09
CA LEU A 34 -11.84 -7.55 17.60
C LEU A 34 -12.32 -7.32 19.03
N THR A 35 -13.29 -8.12 19.52
CA THR A 35 -13.94 -7.91 20.83
C THR A 35 -12.96 -7.93 21.99
N GLU A 36 -11.90 -8.71 21.92
CA GLU A 36 -10.86 -8.80 22.95
C GLU A 36 -10.00 -7.54 23.04
N ASN A 37 -9.80 -6.86 21.92
CA ASN A 37 -8.93 -5.69 21.81
C ASN A 37 -9.64 -4.37 22.10
N LEU A 38 -10.96 -4.37 22.34
CA LEU A 38 -11.76 -3.18 22.63
C LEU A 38 -11.60 -2.72 24.09
N LYS A 39 -10.45 -2.10 24.40
CA LYS A 39 -10.15 -1.52 25.74
C LYS A 39 -9.85 -0.03 25.61
N GLY A 40 -10.53 0.80 26.41
CA GLY A 40 -10.30 2.26 26.45
C GLY A 40 -11.04 3.04 25.33
N PRO A 41 -10.68 4.31 25.10
CA PRO A 41 -11.26 5.12 24.04
C PRO A 41 -10.78 4.65 22.66
N ILE A 42 -11.72 4.20 21.82
CA ILE A 42 -11.42 3.58 20.53
C ILE A 42 -12.02 4.39 19.39
N ILE A 43 -11.23 4.50 18.32
CA ILE A 43 -11.62 5.06 17.04
C ILE A 43 -11.60 3.91 16.03
N ILE A 44 -12.69 3.73 15.32
CA ILE A 44 -12.79 2.76 14.22
C ILE A 44 -12.71 3.52 12.90
N ALA A 45 -11.84 3.05 12.02
CA ALA A 45 -11.72 3.50 10.65
C ALA A 45 -12.15 2.38 9.71
N LEU A 46 -13.05 2.68 8.81
CA LEU A 46 -13.60 1.75 7.82
C LEU A 46 -13.36 2.32 6.43
N SER A 47 -12.92 1.50 5.50
CA SER A 47 -12.90 1.82 4.08
C SER A 47 -13.65 0.75 3.31
N LYS A 48 -14.34 1.15 2.24
CA LYS A 48 -15.04 0.25 1.34
C LYS A 48 -14.24 -0.03 0.08
N ASP A 49 -13.54 0.99 -0.41
CA ASP A 49 -12.90 0.93 -1.72
C ASP A 49 -11.45 0.48 -1.64
N ASP A 50 -10.71 0.96 -0.64
CA ASP A 50 -9.28 0.73 -0.47
C ASP A 50 -8.95 0.15 0.90
N LEU A 51 -8.42 -1.06 0.93
CA LEU A 51 -7.98 -1.73 2.17
C LEU A 51 -6.79 -1.02 2.83
N ALA A 52 -5.94 -0.39 2.04
CA ALA A 52 -4.73 0.26 2.51
C ALA A 52 -4.93 1.72 2.95
N SER A 53 -5.99 2.40 2.52
CA SER A 53 -6.24 3.81 2.83
C SER A 53 -6.30 4.11 4.34
N PRO A 54 -7.00 3.34 5.19
CA PRO A 54 -6.97 3.57 6.62
C PRO A 54 -5.59 3.39 7.23
N ALA A 55 -4.85 2.36 6.78
CA ALA A 55 -3.51 2.08 7.29
C ALA A 55 -2.50 3.18 6.93
N ARG A 56 -2.58 3.71 5.70
CA ARG A 56 -1.76 4.86 5.25
C ARG A 56 -2.05 6.11 6.06
N LEU A 57 -3.33 6.40 6.32
CA LEU A 57 -3.74 7.51 7.16
C LEU A 57 -3.16 7.39 8.58
N PHE A 58 -3.40 6.27 9.25
CA PHE A 58 -2.90 6.08 10.61
C PHE A 58 -1.38 6.08 10.69
N LYS A 59 -0.69 5.53 9.71
CA LYS A 59 0.78 5.59 9.65
C LYS A 59 1.30 7.02 9.59
N ASN A 60 0.69 7.89 8.78
CA ASN A 60 1.09 9.28 8.66
C ASN A 60 0.81 10.04 9.96
N PHE A 61 -0.39 9.85 10.53
CA PHE A 61 -0.76 10.51 11.78
C PHE A 61 -0.01 9.99 13.01
N SER A 62 0.35 8.71 13.04
CA SER A 62 1.15 8.14 14.14
C SER A 62 2.55 8.74 14.23
N LYS A 63 3.07 9.30 13.12
CA LYS A 63 4.33 10.04 13.13
C LYS A 63 4.20 11.43 13.75
N ASP A 64 3.05 12.07 13.52
CA ASP A 64 2.78 13.43 13.98
C ASP A 64 2.25 13.45 15.42
N TYR A 65 1.56 12.39 15.84
CA TYR A 65 0.89 12.28 17.14
C TYR A 65 1.20 10.95 17.83
N GLU A 66 2.13 10.95 18.78
CA GLU A 66 2.55 9.78 19.58
C GLU A 66 1.42 9.16 20.42
N GLN A 67 0.37 9.93 20.70
CA GLN A 67 -0.78 9.48 21.48
C GLN A 67 -1.68 8.50 20.69
N LEU A 68 -1.59 8.50 19.37
CA LEU A 68 -2.40 7.64 18.50
C LEU A 68 -1.67 6.32 18.27
N LYS A 69 -2.09 5.28 19.00
CA LYS A 69 -1.54 3.93 18.83
C LYS A 69 -2.56 3.04 18.12
N THR A 70 -2.14 2.42 17.05
CA THR A 70 -2.94 1.37 16.40
C THR A 70 -2.93 0.12 17.27
N ILE A 71 -4.09 -0.42 17.58
CA ILE A 71 -4.26 -1.61 18.43
C ILE A 71 -4.27 -2.86 17.56
N SER A 72 -5.13 -2.90 16.56
CA SER A 72 -5.29 -4.04 15.66
C SER A 72 -5.86 -3.58 14.32
N LEU A 73 -5.62 -4.39 13.30
CA LEU A 73 -6.12 -4.21 11.95
C LEU A 73 -6.89 -5.47 11.56
N VAL A 74 -8.00 -5.32 10.88
CA VAL A 74 -8.76 -6.45 10.36
C VAL A 74 -9.00 -6.28 8.88
N ILE A 75 -8.66 -7.30 8.12
CA ILE A 75 -8.88 -7.38 6.67
C ILE A 75 -9.52 -8.73 6.38
N ASP A 76 -10.69 -8.73 5.78
CA ASP A 76 -11.44 -9.93 5.39
C ASP A 76 -11.60 -10.95 6.53
N GLY A 77 -11.84 -10.47 7.77
CA GLY A 77 -12.02 -11.32 8.95
C GLY A 77 -10.73 -11.78 9.62
N ASN A 78 -9.57 -11.53 9.03
CA ASN A 78 -8.27 -11.85 9.63
C ASN A 78 -7.75 -10.67 10.46
N THR A 79 -7.34 -10.94 11.69
CA THR A 79 -6.77 -9.94 12.59
C THR A 79 -5.25 -9.88 12.43
N PHE A 80 -4.75 -8.68 12.21
CA PHE A 80 -3.32 -8.39 12.12
C PHE A 80 -2.89 -7.54 13.31
N PRO A 81 -1.71 -7.81 13.88
CA PRO A 81 -1.15 -6.98 14.95
C PRO A 81 -0.75 -5.59 14.40
N ALA A 82 -0.59 -4.64 15.30
CA ALA A 82 -0.15 -3.28 14.95
C ALA A 82 1.20 -3.23 14.20
N SER A 83 2.06 -4.23 14.40
CA SER A 83 3.35 -4.36 13.70
C SER A 83 3.22 -4.46 12.19
N ASP A 84 2.13 -5.02 11.68
CA ASP A 84 1.91 -5.22 10.26
C ASP A 84 1.29 -4.00 9.56
N LEU A 85 1.03 -2.92 10.32
CA LEU A 85 0.53 -1.65 9.77
C LEU A 85 1.39 -1.15 8.62
N ASP A 86 2.71 -1.22 8.75
CA ASP A 86 3.66 -0.79 7.72
C ASP A 86 3.58 -1.62 6.43
N ARG A 87 3.31 -2.92 6.56
CA ARG A 87 3.15 -3.83 5.42
C ARG A 87 1.84 -3.54 4.70
N ILE A 88 0.76 -3.38 5.46
CA ILE A 88 -0.58 -3.09 4.93
C ILE A 88 -0.61 -1.70 4.28
N ALA A 89 0.03 -0.69 4.88
CA ALA A 89 0.11 0.65 4.30
C ALA A 89 0.86 0.70 2.95
N LYS A 90 1.71 -0.30 2.66
CA LYS A 90 2.43 -0.43 1.39
C LYS A 90 1.65 -1.20 0.31
N LEU A 91 0.51 -1.77 0.65
CA LEU A 91 -0.31 -2.45 -0.35
C LEU A 91 -0.77 -1.47 -1.43
N PRO A 92 -0.69 -1.86 -2.70
CA PRO A 92 -1.19 -1.04 -3.79
C PRO A 92 -2.72 -0.91 -3.74
N THR A 93 -3.23 0.16 -4.27
CA THR A 93 -4.67 0.31 -4.50
C THR A 93 -5.15 -0.73 -5.52
N GLN A 94 -6.44 -0.97 -5.59
CA GLN A 94 -7.00 -1.96 -6.52
C GLN A 94 -6.62 -1.64 -7.97
N GLN A 95 -6.65 -0.38 -8.37
CA GLN A 95 -6.25 0.04 -9.72
C GLN A 95 -4.74 -0.15 -9.96
N GLU A 96 -3.91 0.19 -8.99
CA GLU A 96 -2.47 -0.06 -9.06
C GLU A 96 -2.15 -1.55 -9.14
N ALA A 97 -2.88 -2.40 -8.39
CA ALA A 97 -2.71 -3.85 -8.45
C ALA A 97 -3.02 -4.40 -9.86
N TYR A 98 -4.11 -3.96 -10.48
CA TYR A 98 -4.41 -4.33 -11.87
C TYR A 98 -3.36 -3.83 -12.85
N SER A 99 -2.84 -2.63 -12.67
CA SER A 99 -1.76 -2.08 -13.49
C SER A 99 -0.48 -2.93 -13.37
N ILE A 100 -0.12 -3.33 -12.15
CA ILE A 100 1.04 -4.19 -11.89
C ILE A 100 0.87 -5.55 -12.59
N ILE A 101 -0.32 -6.17 -12.50
CA ILE A 101 -0.60 -7.43 -13.17
C ILE A 101 -0.48 -7.28 -14.69
N ALA A 102 -1.04 -6.22 -15.27
CA ALA A 102 -0.93 -5.93 -16.69
C ALA A 102 0.55 -5.75 -17.13
N CYS A 103 1.33 -4.99 -16.37
CA CYS A 103 2.77 -4.82 -16.61
C CYS A 103 3.54 -6.15 -16.53
N LEU A 104 3.20 -7.01 -15.55
CA LEU A 104 3.83 -8.32 -15.42
C LEU A 104 3.53 -9.23 -16.60
N LEU A 105 2.33 -9.16 -17.17
CA LEU A 105 1.97 -9.91 -18.38
C LEU A 105 2.69 -9.38 -19.64
N GLN A 106 2.96 -8.08 -19.70
CA GLN A 106 3.74 -7.48 -20.79
C GLN A 106 5.25 -7.71 -20.68
N ALA A 107 5.78 -7.89 -19.47
CA ALA A 107 7.21 -8.00 -19.21
C ALA A 107 7.96 -9.06 -20.07
N PRO A 108 7.42 -10.27 -20.33
CA PRO A 108 8.07 -11.24 -21.19
C PRO A 108 8.22 -10.75 -22.64
N ILE A 109 7.19 -10.08 -23.16
CA ILE A 109 7.17 -9.55 -24.53
C ILE A 109 8.19 -8.40 -24.65
N GLU A 110 8.21 -7.49 -23.69
CA GLU A 110 9.19 -6.41 -23.66
C GLU A 110 10.63 -6.92 -23.58
N LYS A 111 10.87 -7.95 -22.77
CA LYS A 111 12.20 -8.59 -22.70
C LYS A 111 12.63 -9.16 -24.06
N ALA A 112 11.75 -9.86 -24.75
CA ALA A 112 12.03 -10.41 -26.07
C ALA A 112 12.36 -9.30 -27.08
N VAL A 113 11.58 -8.23 -27.12
CA VAL A 113 11.84 -7.08 -28.01
C VAL A 113 13.15 -6.37 -27.64
N ARG A 114 13.44 -6.22 -26.35
CA ARG A 114 14.71 -5.62 -25.89
C ARG A 114 15.91 -6.43 -26.33
N THR A 115 15.90 -7.76 -26.16
CA THR A 115 16.99 -8.60 -26.56
C THR A 115 17.26 -8.51 -28.07
N LEU A 116 16.20 -8.46 -28.90
CA LEU A 116 16.33 -8.26 -30.34
C LEU A 116 16.93 -6.90 -30.70
N LYS A 117 16.55 -5.83 -29.97
CA LYS A 117 17.09 -4.48 -30.16
C LYS A 117 18.53 -4.32 -29.65
N GLU A 118 18.96 -5.12 -28.68
CA GLU A 118 20.31 -5.02 -28.11
C GLU A 118 21.40 -5.40 -29.11
N ILE A 119 21.14 -6.32 -30.01
CA ILE A 119 22.13 -6.77 -31.02
C ILE A 119 22.61 -5.61 -31.89
N PRO A 120 21.74 -4.89 -32.61
CA PRO A 120 22.17 -3.73 -33.42
C PRO A 120 22.70 -2.57 -32.57
N THR A 121 22.17 -2.38 -31.35
CA THR A 121 22.63 -1.29 -30.48
C THR A 121 24.04 -1.53 -29.94
N LYS A 122 24.38 -2.77 -29.61
CA LYS A 122 25.76 -3.15 -29.22
C LYS A 122 26.74 -2.96 -30.38
N PHE A 123 26.34 -3.32 -31.60
CA PHE A 123 27.16 -3.12 -32.77
C PHE A 123 27.44 -1.64 -33.05
N THR A 124 26.44 -0.79 -33.01
CA THR A 124 26.61 0.68 -33.18
C THR A 124 27.46 1.29 -32.10
N ARG A 125 27.33 0.85 -30.85
CA ARG A 125 28.20 1.31 -29.75
C ARG A 125 29.65 0.90 -29.94
N MET A 126 29.92 -0.31 -30.43
CA MET A 126 31.28 -0.76 -30.75
C MET A 126 31.90 0.09 -31.87
N THR A 127 31.16 0.37 -32.94
CA THR A 127 31.67 1.21 -34.02
C THR A 127 31.98 2.64 -33.59
N VAL A 128 31.13 3.23 -32.77
CA VAL A 128 31.37 4.56 -32.17
C VAL A 128 32.59 4.55 -31.27
N ALA A 129 32.73 3.53 -30.39
CA ALA A 129 33.89 3.42 -29.51
C ALA A 129 35.21 3.27 -30.25
N VAL A 130 35.20 2.54 -31.38
CA VAL A 130 36.38 2.40 -32.25
C VAL A 130 36.71 3.74 -32.91
N LYS A 131 35.71 4.51 -33.36
CA LYS A 131 35.93 5.83 -33.92
C LYS A 131 36.55 6.77 -32.91
N ASP A 132 35.95 6.87 -31.67
CA ASP A 132 36.44 7.72 -30.61
C ASP A 132 37.87 7.38 -30.17
N ASN A 133 38.23 6.08 -30.17
CA ASN A 133 39.59 5.65 -29.87
C ASN A 133 40.57 6.06 -30.98
N LYS A 134 40.17 6.02 -32.25
CA LYS A 134 41.04 6.45 -33.36
C LYS A 134 41.26 7.97 -33.35
N GLU A 135 40.24 8.75 -33.02
CA GLU A 135 40.34 10.19 -32.88
C GLU A 135 41.22 10.64 -31.70
N LYS A 136 41.31 9.82 -30.63
CA LYS A 136 42.19 10.08 -29.48
C LYS A 136 43.66 9.69 -29.70
N VAL A 137 43.94 8.87 -30.68
CA VAL A 137 45.29 8.37 -31.00
C VAL A 137 45.92 9.14 -32.17
N SER A 138 45.14 9.93 -32.87
CA SER A 138 45.59 10.84 -33.95
C SER A 138 45.79 12.26 -33.42
#